data_eeb416c1b48d9933b504b1e27d8a6168
#
_entry.id   eeb416c1b48d9933b504b1e27d8a6168
#
_cell.length_a   1.000
_cell.length_b   1.000
_cell.length_c   1.000
_cell.angle_alpha   90.00
_cell.angle_beta   90.00
_cell.angle_gamma   90.00
#
_symmetry.space_group_name_H-M   'P 1'
#
loop_
_entity.id
_entity.type
_entity.pdbx_description
1 polymer ?
#
loop_
_entity_poly.entity_id
_entity_poly.type
_entity_poly.pdbx_seq_one_letter_code
_entity_poly.pdbx_strand_id
1 'polypeptide(L)'
;MHSHTMWSGDSSTTPEEVAAAVSDSGIDVLCITDHNAIKGASELSGRLSCRVIIGEELRTHAGEIIGLFLHERIPVGVSPEAAALAIRSQGGIVYIPHPYDPMRRNLSEIALDDLIAHGLVDAIEVLNAKTSLRSLNARAATTAATHQLAAGAGSDAHVPDAIGAAYVEMPDFDGPDDFLAKLRLGRPVGHHWDEPRPWSSRVLPSTTID
;
A
#
# COMPACT_ATOMS: atom_id res chain seq x y z
N MET A 1 2.23 -3.43 4.22
CA MET A 1 1.20 -3.64 3.16
C MET A 1 1.29 -2.57 2.05
N HIS A 2 2.18 -1.61 2.16
CA HIS A 2 2.33 -0.46 1.26
C HIS A 2 3.81 -0.17 1.06
N SER A 3 4.33 -0.33 -0.16
CA SER A 3 5.73 -0.09 -0.52
C SER A 3 5.91 0.18 -2.01
N HIS A 4 6.95 0.94 -2.35
CA HIS A 4 7.25 1.38 -3.71
C HIS A 4 8.63 0.95 -4.14
N THR A 5 8.76 0.66 -5.43
CA THR A 5 9.99 0.28 -6.09
C THR A 5 10.34 1.25 -7.22
N MET A 6 11.43 1.01 -7.93
CA MET A 6 11.86 1.85 -9.05
C MET A 6 10.80 1.98 -10.19
N TRP A 7 9.79 1.11 -10.23
CA TRP A 7 8.68 1.20 -11.21
C TRP A 7 7.60 2.19 -10.80
N SER A 8 7.66 2.73 -9.58
CA SER A 8 6.70 3.73 -9.09
C SER A 8 6.92 5.14 -9.65
N GLY A 9 8.11 5.43 -10.16
CA GLY A 9 8.48 6.74 -10.70
C GLY A 9 8.92 7.78 -9.66
N ASP A 10 8.62 7.57 -8.40
CA ASP A 10 9.02 8.43 -7.26
C ASP A 10 9.83 7.68 -6.19
N SER A 11 10.13 6.41 -6.45
CA SER A 11 11.07 5.59 -5.71
C SER A 11 12.26 5.20 -6.59
N SER A 12 13.45 5.08 -6.02
CA SER A 12 14.64 4.59 -6.72
C SER A 12 15.09 3.22 -6.22
N THR A 13 14.28 2.56 -5.40
CA THR A 13 14.63 1.27 -4.79
C THR A 13 14.69 0.19 -5.85
N THR A 14 15.89 -0.32 -6.12
CA THR A 14 16.14 -1.37 -7.13
C THR A 14 15.70 -2.75 -6.63
N PRO A 15 15.53 -3.74 -7.53
CA PRO A 15 15.26 -5.12 -7.15
C PRO A 15 16.23 -5.70 -6.11
N GLU A 16 17.52 -5.40 -6.26
CA GLU A 16 18.57 -5.87 -5.38
C GLU A 16 18.47 -5.24 -4.00
N GLU A 17 18.14 -3.95 -3.94
CA GLU A 17 17.92 -3.22 -2.68
C GLU A 17 16.64 -3.70 -1.98
N VAL A 18 15.56 -4.01 -2.73
CA VAL A 18 14.35 -4.63 -2.15
C VAL A 18 14.70 -5.99 -1.55
N ALA A 19 15.44 -6.83 -2.27
CA ALA A 19 15.83 -8.16 -1.80
C ALA A 19 16.66 -8.10 -0.51
N ALA A 20 17.64 -7.17 -0.45
CA ALA A 20 18.43 -6.95 0.75
C ALA A 20 17.56 -6.46 1.93
N ALA A 21 16.72 -5.44 1.70
CA ALA A 21 15.86 -4.89 2.75
C ALA A 21 14.84 -5.91 3.30
N VAL A 22 14.29 -6.75 2.46
CA VAL A 22 13.41 -7.86 2.88
C VAL A 22 14.15 -8.86 3.75
N SER A 23 15.37 -9.24 3.35
CA SER A 23 16.21 -10.15 4.13
C SER A 23 16.57 -9.57 5.51
N ASP A 24 16.91 -8.29 5.54
CA ASP A 24 17.33 -7.59 6.77
C ASP A 24 16.16 -7.32 7.72
N SER A 25 14.98 -7.01 7.17
CA SER A 25 13.77 -6.73 7.97
C SER A 25 13.05 -7.98 8.48
N GLY A 26 13.32 -9.16 7.89
CA GLY A 26 12.66 -10.40 8.26
C GLY A 26 11.17 -10.45 7.92
N ILE A 27 10.74 -9.71 6.90
CA ILE A 27 9.35 -9.71 6.43
C ILE A 27 9.04 -11.01 5.69
N ASP A 28 7.97 -11.70 6.08
CA ASP A 28 7.49 -12.92 5.41
C ASP A 28 6.66 -12.63 4.17
N VAL A 29 5.99 -11.47 4.12
CA VAL A 29 5.11 -11.05 3.02
C VAL A 29 5.30 -9.57 2.74
N LEU A 30 5.56 -9.22 1.47
CA LEU A 30 5.66 -7.84 1.00
C LEU A 30 4.55 -7.55 -0.01
N CYS A 31 3.71 -6.55 0.25
CA CYS A 31 2.85 -5.99 -0.78
C CYS A 31 3.62 -4.89 -1.51
N ILE A 32 3.84 -5.05 -2.80
CA ILE A 32 4.43 -4.02 -3.65
C ILE A 32 3.29 -3.32 -4.36
N THR A 33 3.20 -2.01 -4.17
CA THR A 33 2.05 -1.18 -4.55
C THR A 33 2.51 0.06 -5.32
N ASP A 34 3.34 -0.13 -6.35
CA ASP A 34 3.85 0.95 -7.18
C ASP A 34 2.73 1.83 -7.74
N HIS A 35 2.97 3.13 -7.88
CA HIS A 35 1.98 4.05 -8.44
C HIS A 35 1.59 3.68 -9.86
N ASN A 36 0.31 3.34 -10.04
CA ASN A 36 -0.31 3.04 -11.34
C ASN A 36 0.40 1.92 -12.13
N ALA A 37 1.05 0.99 -11.43
CA ALA A 37 1.82 -0.08 -12.02
C ALA A 37 1.84 -1.33 -11.15
N ILE A 38 1.74 -2.51 -11.77
CA ILE A 38 1.93 -3.81 -11.11
C ILE A 38 3.24 -4.48 -11.55
N LYS A 39 4.00 -3.83 -12.44
CA LYS A 39 5.19 -4.43 -13.06
C LYS A 39 6.25 -4.78 -12.02
N GLY A 40 6.54 -3.90 -11.06
CA GLY A 40 7.52 -4.15 -10.01
C GLY A 40 7.16 -5.37 -9.18
N ALA A 41 5.91 -5.44 -8.74
CA ALA A 41 5.39 -6.59 -7.99
C ALA A 41 5.48 -7.90 -8.80
N SER A 42 5.10 -7.86 -10.08
CA SER A 42 5.15 -9.03 -10.96
C SER A 42 6.58 -9.52 -11.22
N GLU A 43 7.52 -8.60 -11.45
CA GLU A 43 8.94 -8.92 -11.68
C GLU A 43 9.62 -9.49 -10.43
N LEU A 44 9.22 -9.06 -9.25
CA LEU A 44 9.80 -9.48 -7.98
C LEU A 44 9.11 -10.70 -7.38
N SER A 45 7.92 -11.04 -7.85
CA SER A 45 7.20 -12.25 -7.41
C SER A 45 8.01 -13.51 -7.72
N GLY A 46 8.25 -14.33 -6.70
CA GLY A 46 9.07 -15.55 -6.79
C GLY A 46 10.59 -15.30 -6.84
N ARG A 47 11.06 -14.04 -6.75
CA ARG A 47 12.49 -13.69 -6.76
C ARG A 47 13.00 -13.22 -5.39
N LEU A 48 12.11 -12.83 -4.50
CA LEU A 48 12.43 -12.43 -3.13
C LEU A 48 12.38 -13.63 -2.17
N SER A 49 13.02 -13.50 -1.02
CA SER A 49 12.96 -14.50 0.06
C SER A 49 11.62 -14.50 0.80
N CYS A 50 10.75 -13.53 0.52
CA CYS A 50 9.39 -13.43 1.05
C CYS A 50 8.34 -13.69 -0.03
N ARG A 51 7.09 -13.93 0.39
CA ARG A 51 5.95 -13.94 -0.53
C ARG A 51 5.61 -12.51 -0.98
N VAL A 52 5.46 -12.29 -2.28
CA VAL A 52 5.04 -11.01 -2.84
C VAL A 52 3.54 -11.02 -3.12
N ILE A 53 2.82 -10.03 -2.62
CA ILE A 53 1.45 -9.72 -3.04
C ILE A 53 1.53 -8.63 -4.10
N ILE A 54 0.98 -8.93 -5.27
CA ILE A 54 0.90 -7.98 -6.37
C ILE A 54 -0.19 -6.96 -6.03
N GLY A 55 0.21 -5.70 -5.94
CA GLY A 55 -0.68 -4.57 -5.70
C GLY A 55 -0.37 -3.39 -6.59
N GLU A 56 -1.22 -2.39 -6.52
CA GLU A 56 -1.09 -1.12 -7.22
C GLU A 56 -1.65 0.00 -6.34
N GLU A 57 -0.90 1.08 -6.14
CA GLU A 57 -1.46 2.31 -5.61
C GLU A 57 -1.98 3.15 -6.77
N LEU A 58 -3.27 3.06 -6.98
CA LEU A 58 -3.96 3.65 -8.11
C LEU A 58 -4.34 5.10 -7.83
N ARG A 59 -4.02 6.01 -8.76
CA ARG A 59 -4.49 7.41 -8.75
C ARG A 59 -5.86 7.51 -9.40
N THR A 60 -6.89 7.70 -8.57
CA THR A 60 -8.24 8.08 -9.02
C THR A 60 -8.34 9.61 -9.18
N HIS A 61 -9.49 10.11 -9.66
CA HIS A 61 -9.72 11.55 -9.73
C HIS A 61 -9.97 12.21 -8.36
N ALA A 62 -10.19 11.41 -7.30
CA ALA A 62 -10.49 11.91 -5.94
C ALA A 62 -9.44 11.50 -4.89
N GLY A 63 -8.29 10.97 -5.32
CA GLY A 63 -7.21 10.51 -4.45
C GLY A 63 -6.77 9.09 -4.75
N GLU A 64 -5.96 8.51 -3.88
CA GLU A 64 -5.31 7.20 -4.09
C GLU A 64 -6.07 6.08 -3.39
N ILE A 65 -6.09 4.92 -4.04
CA ILE A 65 -6.63 3.64 -3.55
C ILE A 65 -5.61 2.55 -3.86
N ILE A 66 -5.38 1.63 -2.95
CA ILE A 66 -4.56 0.44 -3.20
C ILE A 66 -5.47 -0.75 -3.51
N GLY A 67 -5.17 -1.43 -4.62
CA GLY A 67 -5.64 -2.78 -4.90
C GLY A 67 -4.57 -3.79 -4.53
N LEU A 68 -4.93 -4.84 -3.79
CA LEU A 68 -4.03 -5.97 -3.49
C LEU A 68 -4.54 -7.24 -4.18
N PHE A 69 -3.65 -8.20 -4.46
CA PHE A 69 -3.93 -9.44 -5.18
C PHE A 69 -4.41 -9.21 -6.62
N LEU A 70 -3.81 -8.25 -7.30
CA LEU A 70 -4.16 -7.94 -8.69
C LEU A 70 -3.47 -8.88 -9.68
N HIS A 71 -4.14 -9.11 -10.81
CA HIS A 71 -3.61 -9.85 -11.94
C HIS A 71 -3.27 -8.94 -13.13
N GLU A 72 -3.95 -7.81 -13.22
CA GLU A 72 -3.75 -6.79 -14.24
C GLU A 72 -3.93 -5.38 -13.67
N ARG A 73 -3.29 -4.42 -14.34
CA ARG A 73 -3.31 -3.01 -13.96
C ARG A 73 -4.71 -2.41 -14.14
N ILE A 74 -5.08 -1.51 -13.24
CA ILE A 74 -6.32 -0.75 -13.32
C ILE A 74 -6.06 0.58 -14.08
N PRO A 75 -6.97 1.03 -14.96
CA PRO A 75 -6.82 2.31 -15.67
C PRO A 75 -6.76 3.50 -14.70
N VAL A 76 -5.83 4.42 -14.97
CA VAL A 76 -5.62 5.64 -14.15
C VAL A 76 -6.77 6.65 -14.37
N GLY A 77 -7.08 7.44 -13.33
CA GLY A 77 -8.02 8.54 -13.42
C GLY A 77 -9.50 8.15 -13.43
N VAL A 78 -9.81 6.89 -13.18
CA VAL A 78 -11.19 6.41 -12.98
C VAL A 78 -11.79 6.97 -11.68
N SER A 79 -13.10 6.83 -11.49
CA SER A 79 -13.72 7.17 -10.20
C SER A 79 -13.26 6.21 -9.09
N PRO A 80 -13.28 6.63 -7.82
CA PRO A 80 -12.99 5.73 -6.70
C PRO A 80 -13.86 4.47 -6.70
N GLU A 81 -15.14 4.61 -7.01
CA GLU A 81 -16.07 3.49 -7.12
C GLU A 81 -15.67 2.54 -8.26
N ALA A 82 -15.36 3.06 -9.46
CA ALA A 82 -14.91 2.25 -10.58
C ALA A 82 -13.59 1.53 -10.27
N ALA A 83 -12.67 2.19 -9.57
CA ALA A 83 -11.43 1.58 -9.08
C ALA A 83 -11.70 0.41 -8.13
N ALA A 84 -12.54 0.62 -7.12
CA ALA A 84 -12.91 -0.41 -6.14
C ALA A 84 -13.59 -1.61 -6.82
N LEU A 85 -14.50 -1.37 -7.75
CA LEU A 85 -15.17 -2.43 -8.51
C LEU A 85 -14.19 -3.19 -9.41
N ALA A 86 -13.24 -2.49 -10.06
CA ALA A 86 -12.22 -3.11 -10.89
C ALA A 86 -11.23 -3.96 -10.05
N ILE A 87 -10.87 -3.54 -8.85
CA ILE A 87 -10.09 -4.35 -7.90
C ILE A 87 -10.87 -5.64 -7.55
N ARG A 88 -12.12 -5.50 -7.16
CA ARG A 88 -12.95 -6.64 -6.77
C ARG A 88 -13.26 -7.60 -7.91
N SER A 89 -13.38 -7.11 -9.14
CA SER A 89 -13.58 -7.97 -10.31
C SER A 89 -12.42 -8.93 -10.56
N GLN A 90 -11.23 -8.59 -10.04
CA GLN A 90 -10.04 -9.45 -10.07
C GLN A 90 -9.93 -10.38 -8.83
N GLY A 91 -10.89 -10.35 -7.91
CA GLY A 91 -10.80 -11.03 -6.61
C GLY A 91 -9.85 -10.31 -5.64
N GLY A 92 -9.50 -9.06 -5.93
CA GLY A 92 -8.60 -8.25 -5.13
C GLY A 92 -9.27 -7.59 -3.92
N ILE A 93 -8.43 -7.04 -3.04
CA ILE A 93 -8.81 -6.34 -1.81
C ILE A 93 -8.65 -4.85 -2.00
N VAL A 94 -9.69 -4.09 -1.64
CA VAL A 94 -9.69 -2.61 -1.66
C VAL A 94 -9.12 -2.11 -0.34
N TYR A 95 -7.95 -1.48 -0.41
CA TYR A 95 -7.21 -0.95 0.74
C TYR A 95 -7.01 0.56 0.59
N ILE A 96 -7.37 1.33 1.61
CA ILE A 96 -7.24 2.79 1.59
C ILE A 96 -5.94 3.20 2.26
N PRO A 97 -4.98 3.76 1.50
CA PRO A 97 -3.68 4.18 2.01
C PRO A 97 -3.77 5.54 2.73
N HIS A 98 -2.90 5.77 3.72
CA HIS A 98 -2.68 7.04 4.43
C HIS A 98 -3.90 7.97 4.47
N PRO A 99 -5.07 7.52 4.94
CA PRO A 99 -6.26 8.35 4.95
C PRO A 99 -6.04 9.60 5.82
N TYR A 100 -6.67 10.69 5.37
CA TYR A 100 -6.61 12.00 6.06
C TYR A 100 -5.28 12.76 5.99
N ASP A 101 -4.21 12.21 5.39
CA ASP A 101 -2.92 12.92 5.34
C ASP A 101 -2.87 13.94 4.19
N PRO A 102 -2.97 15.25 4.48
CA PRO A 102 -3.01 16.29 3.44
C PRO A 102 -1.68 16.45 2.69
N MET A 103 -0.59 15.85 3.19
CA MET A 103 0.72 15.86 2.52
C MET A 103 0.84 14.73 1.50
N ARG A 104 -0.18 13.87 1.40
CA ARG A 104 -0.32 12.78 0.45
C ARG A 104 -1.48 13.05 -0.50
N ARG A 105 -1.58 12.27 -1.55
CA ARG A 105 -2.77 12.25 -2.42
C ARG A 105 -3.86 11.35 -1.83
N ASN A 106 -4.13 11.52 -0.53
CA ASN A 106 -5.14 10.74 0.15
C ASN A 106 -6.50 10.84 -0.54
N LEU A 107 -7.27 9.79 -0.46
CA LEU A 107 -8.66 9.81 -0.93
C LEU A 107 -9.45 10.90 -0.19
N SER A 108 -10.24 11.69 -0.93
CA SER A 108 -11.06 12.72 -0.29
C SER A 108 -12.03 12.09 0.71
N GLU A 109 -12.32 12.80 1.80
CA GLU A 109 -13.21 12.28 2.86
C GLU A 109 -14.58 11.92 2.31
N ILE A 110 -15.12 12.74 1.43
CA ILE A 110 -16.43 12.48 0.78
C ILE A 110 -16.36 11.14 0.00
N ALA A 111 -15.31 10.92 -0.80
CA ALA A 111 -15.18 9.69 -1.57
C ALA A 111 -14.93 8.47 -0.66
N LEU A 112 -14.21 8.63 0.44
CA LEU A 112 -14.01 7.58 1.44
C LEU A 112 -15.33 7.19 2.10
N ASP A 113 -16.12 8.17 2.54
CA ASP A 113 -17.43 7.94 3.17
C ASP A 113 -18.39 7.25 2.19
N ASP A 114 -18.41 7.69 0.93
CA ASP A 114 -19.21 7.07 -0.13
C ASP A 114 -18.83 5.61 -0.36
N LEU A 115 -17.53 5.30 -0.48
CA LEU A 115 -17.06 3.93 -0.65
C LEU A 115 -17.41 3.04 0.56
N ILE A 116 -17.26 3.57 1.77
CA ILE A 116 -17.64 2.85 3.00
C ILE A 116 -19.15 2.59 3.03
N ALA A 117 -19.98 3.59 2.73
CA ALA A 117 -21.43 3.46 2.72
C ALA A 117 -21.94 2.41 1.72
N HIS A 118 -21.22 2.23 0.60
CA HIS A 118 -21.50 1.22 -0.41
C HIS A 118 -20.82 -0.14 -0.15
N GLY A 119 -20.12 -0.28 0.99
CA GLY A 119 -19.41 -1.52 1.34
C GLY A 119 -18.26 -1.86 0.39
N LEU A 120 -17.62 -0.86 -0.23
CA LEU A 120 -16.56 -1.02 -1.22
C LEU A 120 -15.14 -0.91 -0.63
N VAL A 121 -15.00 -0.75 0.68
CA VAL A 121 -13.71 -0.73 1.39
C VAL A 121 -13.56 -2.01 2.20
N ASP A 122 -12.45 -2.72 2.04
CA ASP A 122 -12.16 -3.95 2.77
C ASP A 122 -11.21 -3.71 3.95
N ALA A 123 -10.24 -2.82 3.77
CA ALA A 123 -9.24 -2.47 4.77
C ALA A 123 -8.83 -1.00 4.65
N ILE A 124 -8.28 -0.45 5.74
CA ILE A 124 -7.79 0.92 5.81
C ILE A 124 -6.43 0.96 6.53
N GLU A 125 -5.54 1.81 6.07
CA GLU A 125 -4.20 1.98 6.66
C GLU A 125 -4.28 2.80 7.94
N VAL A 126 -4.22 2.10 9.08
CA VAL A 126 -4.28 2.74 10.40
C VAL A 126 -2.91 3.09 10.95
N LEU A 127 -1.86 2.58 10.33
CA LEU A 127 -0.48 2.88 10.64
C LEU A 127 0.33 3.01 9.35
N ASN A 128 0.55 4.24 8.90
CA ASN A 128 1.50 4.57 7.85
C ASN A 128 2.75 5.18 8.49
N ALA A 129 3.92 4.63 8.19
CA ALA A 129 5.19 5.09 8.79
C ALA A 129 5.61 6.48 8.32
N LYS A 130 5.08 6.97 7.19
CA LYS A 130 5.40 8.28 6.60
C LYS A 130 4.30 9.32 6.79
N THR A 131 3.24 9.00 7.52
CA THR A 131 2.17 9.97 7.82
C THR A 131 2.74 11.25 8.43
N SER A 132 2.32 12.40 7.94
CA SER A 132 2.82 13.71 8.37
C SER A 132 2.56 14.02 9.84
N LEU A 133 1.46 13.52 10.38
CA LEU A 133 1.08 13.67 11.78
C LEU A 133 0.57 12.35 12.35
N ARG A 134 1.12 11.93 13.49
CA ARG A 134 0.69 10.68 14.17
C ARG A 134 -0.81 10.64 14.51
N SER A 135 -1.43 11.79 14.73
CA SER A 135 -2.88 11.89 14.99
C SER A 135 -3.74 11.43 13.81
N LEU A 136 -3.22 11.47 12.56
CA LEU A 136 -3.93 11.00 11.38
C LEU A 136 -4.04 9.47 11.37
N ASN A 137 -2.98 8.76 11.80
CA ASN A 137 -3.04 7.32 12.04
C ASN A 137 -4.09 6.97 13.10
N ALA A 138 -4.14 7.73 14.21
CA ALA A 138 -5.16 7.51 15.24
C ALA A 138 -6.60 7.77 14.73
N ARG A 139 -6.79 8.77 13.87
CA ARG A 139 -8.06 9.02 13.19
C ARG A 139 -8.46 7.86 12.29
N ALA A 140 -7.52 7.34 11.48
CA ALA A 140 -7.73 6.18 10.62
C ALA A 140 -8.12 4.94 11.43
N ALA A 141 -7.48 4.70 12.58
CA ALA A 141 -7.82 3.61 13.47
C ALA A 141 -9.25 3.75 14.05
N THR A 142 -9.68 4.98 14.36
CA THR A 142 -11.05 5.25 14.79
C THR A 142 -12.05 4.93 13.67
N THR A 143 -11.76 5.34 12.44
CA THR A 143 -12.61 5.03 11.27
C THR A 143 -12.70 3.52 11.04
N ALA A 144 -11.56 2.80 11.08
CA ALA A 144 -11.54 1.34 10.95
C ALA A 144 -12.45 0.66 11.98
N ALA A 145 -12.34 1.06 13.25
CA ALA A 145 -13.14 0.50 14.34
C ALA A 145 -14.64 0.83 14.18
N THR A 146 -14.98 2.08 13.83
CA THR A 146 -16.37 2.54 13.66
C THR A 146 -17.08 1.77 12.55
N HIS A 147 -16.40 1.52 11.44
CA HIS A 147 -16.99 0.88 10.26
C HIS A 147 -16.62 -0.61 10.13
N GLN A 148 -15.99 -1.19 11.15
CA GLN A 148 -15.59 -2.60 11.18
C GLN A 148 -14.71 -3.01 9.98
N LEU A 149 -13.86 -2.10 9.50
CA LEU A 149 -12.90 -2.35 8.45
C LEU A 149 -11.67 -3.07 9.00
N ALA A 150 -10.99 -3.86 8.18
CA ALA A 150 -9.72 -4.44 8.58
C ALA A 150 -8.64 -3.36 8.72
N ALA A 151 -7.82 -3.46 9.79
CA ALA A 151 -6.78 -2.50 10.09
C ALA A 151 -5.45 -2.93 9.45
N GLY A 152 -4.97 -2.20 8.47
CA GLY A 152 -3.70 -2.44 7.81
C GLY A 152 -2.59 -1.51 8.30
N ALA A 153 -1.35 -1.86 7.95
CA ALA A 153 -0.19 -1.01 8.17
C ALA A 153 0.76 -1.06 6.97
N GLY A 154 1.40 0.04 6.66
CA GLY A 154 2.36 0.15 5.58
C GLY A 154 3.50 1.10 5.88
N SER A 155 4.69 0.78 5.38
CA SER A 155 5.83 1.67 5.48
C SER A 155 5.77 2.81 4.46
N ASP A 156 5.00 2.66 3.37
CA ASP A 156 4.97 3.60 2.26
C ASP A 156 6.42 3.91 1.80
N ALA A 157 7.23 2.83 1.77
CA ALA A 157 8.67 2.91 1.58
C ALA A 157 9.00 3.35 0.14
N HIS A 158 9.81 4.40 0.02
CA HIS A 158 10.37 4.88 -1.25
C HIS A 158 11.91 4.78 -1.26
N VAL A 159 12.46 4.26 -0.18
CA VAL A 159 13.89 3.95 0.01
C VAL A 159 14.00 2.59 0.70
N PRO A 160 15.09 1.83 0.45
CA PRO A 160 15.24 0.47 0.99
C PRO A 160 15.07 0.39 2.52
N ASP A 161 15.70 1.31 3.22
CA ASP A 161 15.74 1.32 4.70
C ASP A 161 14.37 1.55 5.36
N ALA A 162 13.38 2.04 4.60
CA ALA A 162 12.02 2.22 5.09
C ALA A 162 11.15 0.95 4.98
N ILE A 163 11.60 -0.07 4.23
CA ILE A 163 10.88 -1.34 4.13
C ILE A 163 10.86 -2.00 5.50
N GLY A 164 9.66 -2.35 5.99
CA GLY A 164 9.51 -2.93 7.32
C GLY A 164 9.31 -1.93 8.47
N ALA A 165 9.37 -0.60 8.22
CA ALA A 165 9.12 0.40 9.26
C ALA A 165 7.70 0.31 9.86
N ALA A 166 6.72 -0.16 9.09
CA ALA A 166 5.39 -0.52 9.58
C ALA A 166 4.87 -1.77 8.84
N TYR A 167 4.27 -2.68 9.59
CA TYR A 167 3.78 -3.97 9.12
C TYR A 167 2.61 -4.46 9.98
N VAL A 168 1.99 -5.57 9.58
CA VAL A 168 0.96 -6.25 10.38
C VAL A 168 1.47 -7.62 10.80
N GLU A 169 1.45 -7.90 12.11
CA GLU A 169 1.61 -9.26 12.62
C GLU A 169 0.26 -9.96 12.56
N MET A 170 0.17 -11.03 11.79
CA MET A 170 -1.06 -11.77 11.58
C MET A 170 -0.75 -13.26 11.32
N PRO A 171 -1.74 -14.17 11.51
CA PRO A 171 -1.57 -15.56 11.11
C PRO A 171 -1.27 -15.69 9.62
N ASP A 172 -0.61 -16.78 9.21
CA ASP A 172 -0.43 -17.12 7.80
C ASP A 172 -1.78 -17.32 7.10
N PHE A 173 -1.80 -17.14 5.78
CA PHE A 173 -3.02 -17.10 4.98
C PHE A 173 -2.85 -17.76 3.60
N ASP A 174 -3.97 -18.20 3.04
CA ASP A 174 -4.05 -18.76 1.69
C ASP A 174 -5.05 -17.98 0.82
N GLY A 175 -4.52 -17.13 -0.08
CA GLY A 175 -5.31 -16.30 -0.98
C GLY A 175 -5.96 -15.06 -0.34
N PRO A 176 -6.70 -14.26 -1.14
CA PRO A 176 -7.20 -12.94 -0.73
C PRO A 176 -8.27 -13.00 0.36
N ASP A 177 -9.20 -13.94 0.30
CA ASP A 177 -10.30 -14.03 1.27
C ASP A 177 -9.77 -14.40 2.67
N ASP A 178 -8.86 -15.39 2.72
CA ASP A 178 -8.23 -15.79 3.98
C ASP A 178 -7.28 -14.70 4.49
N PHE A 179 -6.55 -14.00 3.61
CA PHE A 179 -5.77 -12.82 3.98
C PHE A 179 -6.63 -11.80 4.70
N LEU A 180 -7.78 -11.42 4.13
CA LEU A 180 -8.67 -10.43 4.74
C LEU A 180 -9.22 -10.91 6.09
N ALA A 181 -9.58 -12.19 6.20
CA ALA A 181 -10.02 -12.81 7.45
C ALA A 181 -8.92 -12.76 8.52
N LYS A 182 -7.67 -13.08 8.17
CA LYS A 182 -6.51 -13.05 9.07
C LYS A 182 -6.08 -11.63 9.41
N LEU A 183 -6.17 -10.69 8.45
CA LEU A 183 -5.89 -9.26 8.68
C LEU A 183 -6.78 -8.67 9.77
N ARG A 184 -8.04 -9.10 9.86
CA ARG A 184 -8.97 -8.70 10.95
C ARG A 184 -8.52 -9.16 12.34
N LEU A 185 -7.67 -10.18 12.42
CA LEU A 185 -7.06 -10.68 13.65
C LEU A 185 -5.66 -10.09 13.86
N GLY A 186 -5.16 -9.35 12.88
CA GLY A 186 -3.82 -8.82 12.84
C GLY A 186 -3.60 -7.64 13.79
N ARG A 187 -2.34 -7.41 14.12
CA ARG A 187 -1.89 -6.30 14.94
C ARG A 187 -0.97 -5.39 14.11
N PRO A 188 -1.37 -4.15 13.77
CA PRO A 188 -0.48 -3.14 13.21
C PRO A 188 0.70 -2.86 14.15
N VAL A 189 1.92 -2.91 13.61
CA VAL A 189 3.18 -2.71 14.35
C VAL A 189 4.08 -1.81 13.53
N GLY A 190 4.83 -0.95 14.19
CA GLY A 190 5.81 -0.11 13.51
C GLY A 190 6.06 1.20 14.22
N HIS A 191 6.85 2.02 13.59
CA HIS A 191 7.23 3.34 14.08
C HIS A 191 7.09 4.35 12.94
N HIS A 192 7.00 5.62 13.31
CA HIS A 192 7.01 6.70 12.35
C HIS A 192 8.41 6.83 11.76
N TRP A 193 8.49 6.86 10.42
CA TRP A 193 9.74 7.06 9.70
C TRP A 193 10.01 8.56 9.59
N ASP A 194 10.68 9.13 10.58
CA ASP A 194 10.99 10.54 10.70
C ASP A 194 12.48 10.87 10.53
N GLU A 195 13.29 9.93 10.08
CA GLU A 195 14.68 10.23 9.76
C GLU A 195 14.78 11.22 8.59
N PRO A 196 15.56 12.31 8.74
CA PRO A 196 15.77 13.25 7.66
C PRO A 196 16.47 12.51 6.50
N ARG A 197 15.78 12.41 5.37
CA ARG A 197 16.37 11.83 4.17
C ARG A 197 17.58 12.66 3.75
N PRO A 198 18.76 12.07 3.55
CA PRO A 198 19.75 12.73 2.75
C PRO A 198 19.16 12.91 1.35
N TRP A 199 18.84 14.14 0.97
CA TRP A 199 18.44 14.47 -0.39
C TRP A 199 19.60 14.16 -1.33
N SER A 200 19.68 12.95 -1.84
CA SER A 200 20.40 12.69 -3.06
C SER A 200 19.37 12.81 -4.18
N SER A 201 19.43 13.89 -4.92
CA SER A 201 18.69 14.02 -6.18
C SER A 201 19.26 13.01 -7.17
N ARG A 202 18.81 11.76 -7.12
CA ARG A 202 18.97 10.87 -8.25
C ARG A 202 17.96 11.33 -9.30
N VAL A 203 18.44 12.18 -10.22
CA VAL A 203 17.75 12.40 -11.48
C VAL A 203 17.82 11.07 -12.22
N LEU A 204 16.75 10.29 -12.13
CA LEU A 204 16.61 9.13 -13.01
C LEU A 204 16.46 9.66 -14.44
N PRO A 205 17.27 9.17 -15.40
CA PRO A 205 17.01 9.47 -16.78
C PRO A 205 15.59 9.04 -17.09
N SER A 206 14.81 9.92 -17.74
CA SER A 206 13.47 9.58 -18.23
C SER A 206 13.62 8.50 -19.30
N THR A 207 13.63 7.24 -18.86
CA THR A 207 13.42 6.14 -19.78
C THR A 207 11.95 6.14 -20.08
N THR A 208 11.62 6.48 -21.29
CA THR A 208 10.30 6.32 -21.92
C THR A 208 9.73 4.97 -21.51
N ILE A 209 8.63 5.04 -20.79
CA ILE A 209 7.82 3.87 -20.46
C ILE A 209 6.94 3.63 -21.70
N ASP A 210 7.37 2.72 -22.57
CA ASP A 210 6.50 2.10 -23.56
C ASP A 210 5.68 0.97 -22.92
#